data_2da2e90f9317deb57c56fdfb7418af1a
#
_entry.id   2da2e90f9317deb57c56fdfb7418af1a
#
_cell.length_a   1.000
_cell.length_b   1.000
_cell.length_c   1.000
_cell.angle_alpha   90.00
_cell.angle_beta   90.00
_cell.angle_gamma   90.00
#
_symmetry.space_group_name_H-M   'P 1'
#
loop_
_entity.id
_entity.type
_entity.pdbx_description
1 polymer ?
#
loop_
_entity_poly.entity_id
_entity_poly.type
_entity_poly.pdbx_seq_one_letter_code
_entity_poly.pdbx_strand_id
1 'polypeptide(L)'
;MEEKVVYHNEKKKRGMPLWLWWLCLLVCLCAFGFSAYQLYDYWHASQVRENYVEDLTAAVVTPAESTAPEEWEEEALPDKEKKPPLTPINVNFELLQQQSEDVVGWLYGEGTPLNYPVAQADNYDYYLRRLLDGSYNYGGTLFMDYRNDAAAADWCTTIYGHSMQDDTMFGSLLDYKKQTYYDEHPVLWYFTQEQAYKVELICGYLTNAYSEVYVAPEDAEGRDALAARIKNNSTFVSGVTWEADSRLLMLSTCSYETDDSRYVLLGKLVPVTEKIAE
;
A
#
# COMPACT_ATOMS: atom_id res chain seq x y z
N MET A 1 -63.74 51.42 -40.24
CA MET A 1 -62.56 50.59 -40.01
C MET A 1 -62.16 50.76 -38.55
N GLU A 2 -62.57 49.80 -37.70
CA GLU A 2 -62.25 49.80 -36.25
C GLU A 2 -60.96 48.98 -36.04
N GLU A 3 -59.94 49.67 -35.53
CA GLU A 3 -58.64 49.05 -35.18
C GLU A 3 -58.76 48.32 -33.80
N LYS A 4 -58.72 47.00 -33.85
CA LYS A 4 -58.65 46.19 -32.61
C LYS A 4 -57.24 46.25 -31.99
N VAL A 5 -57.13 46.98 -30.88
CA VAL A 5 -55.94 46.98 -30.03
C VAL A 5 -55.85 45.64 -29.28
N VAL A 6 -54.82 44.83 -29.63
CA VAL A 6 -54.52 43.57 -28.97
C VAL A 6 -53.63 43.85 -27.73
N TYR A 7 -54.17 43.77 -26.54
CA TYR A 7 -53.43 43.85 -25.29
C TYR A 7 -52.65 42.53 -25.09
N HIS A 8 -51.33 42.54 -25.22
CA HIS A 8 -50.46 41.45 -24.77
C HIS A 8 -50.39 41.47 -23.25
N ASN A 9 -51.00 40.50 -22.64
CA ASN A 9 -50.97 40.26 -21.19
C ASN A 9 -49.66 39.56 -20.84
N GLU A 10 -48.60 40.30 -20.53
CA GLU A 10 -47.33 39.75 -20.02
C GLU A 10 -47.61 39.14 -18.63
N LYS A 11 -47.62 37.82 -18.55
CA LYS A 11 -47.63 37.07 -17.32
C LYS A 11 -46.38 37.42 -16.51
N LYS A 12 -46.49 38.30 -15.48
CA LYS A 12 -45.45 38.54 -14.50
C LYS A 12 -44.99 37.18 -13.95
N LYS A 13 -43.74 36.74 -14.24
CA LYS A 13 -43.11 35.58 -13.60
C LYS A 13 -43.10 35.84 -12.09
N ARG A 14 -43.88 35.09 -11.32
CA ARG A 14 -43.85 35.17 -9.87
C ARG A 14 -42.48 34.68 -9.42
N GLY A 15 -41.66 35.56 -8.92
CA GLY A 15 -40.39 35.23 -8.30
C GLY A 15 -40.59 34.30 -7.10
N MET A 16 -39.58 33.50 -6.79
CA MET A 16 -39.59 32.59 -5.67
C MET A 16 -39.87 33.39 -4.37
N PRO A 17 -40.73 32.93 -3.46
CA PRO A 17 -41.03 33.63 -2.20
C PRO A 17 -39.78 33.67 -1.32
N LEU A 18 -39.61 34.74 -0.56
CA LEU A 18 -38.41 35.05 0.22
C LEU A 18 -38.08 33.94 1.24
N TRP A 19 -39.10 33.32 1.85
CA TRP A 19 -38.92 32.24 2.82
C TRP A 19 -38.29 30.99 2.15
N LEU A 20 -38.56 30.71 0.87
CA LEU A 20 -37.99 29.62 0.14
C LEU A 20 -36.48 29.85 -0.17
N TRP A 21 -36.10 31.12 -0.42
CA TRP A 21 -34.70 31.52 -0.52
C TRP A 21 -33.93 31.25 0.77
N TRP A 22 -34.49 31.63 1.91
CA TRP A 22 -33.88 31.36 3.21
C TRP A 22 -33.79 29.86 3.52
N LEU A 23 -34.81 29.08 3.13
CA LEU A 23 -34.79 27.64 3.28
C LEU A 23 -33.66 26.99 2.44
N CYS A 24 -33.55 27.39 1.15
CA CYS A 24 -32.46 26.91 0.27
C CYS A 24 -31.10 27.29 0.83
N LEU A 25 -30.91 28.52 1.32
CA LEU A 25 -29.67 28.95 1.92
C LEU A 25 -29.30 28.12 3.15
N LEU A 26 -30.29 27.84 4.02
CA LEU A 26 -30.07 26.99 5.20
C LEU A 26 -29.64 25.58 4.82
N VAL A 27 -30.32 24.97 3.85
CA VAL A 27 -29.96 23.64 3.33
C VAL A 27 -28.55 23.63 2.77
N CYS A 28 -28.17 24.65 1.99
CA CYS A 28 -26.80 24.78 1.46
C CYS A 28 -25.76 24.93 2.57
N LEU A 29 -26.05 25.74 3.61
CA LEU A 29 -25.15 25.90 4.76
C LEU A 29 -25.00 24.59 5.56
N CYS A 30 -26.09 23.85 5.76
CA CYS A 30 -26.04 22.55 6.42
C CYS A 30 -25.23 21.53 5.60
N ALA A 31 -25.45 21.48 4.28
CA ALA A 31 -24.68 20.60 3.39
C ALA A 31 -23.20 20.97 3.38
N PHE A 32 -22.89 22.27 3.33
CA PHE A 32 -21.50 22.75 3.39
C PHE A 32 -20.84 22.41 4.73
N GLY A 33 -21.54 22.65 5.86
CA GLY A 33 -21.04 22.30 7.18
C GLY A 33 -20.78 20.82 7.36
N PHE A 34 -21.70 19.97 6.84
CA PHE A 34 -21.53 18.52 6.84
C PHE A 34 -20.33 18.08 5.99
N SER A 35 -20.19 18.62 4.78
CA SER A 35 -19.04 18.31 3.91
C SER A 35 -17.71 18.76 4.52
N ALA A 36 -17.67 19.94 5.14
CA ALA A 36 -16.49 20.43 5.84
C ALA A 36 -16.11 19.55 7.04
N TYR A 37 -17.11 19.07 7.80
CA TYR A 37 -16.90 18.11 8.89
C TYR A 37 -16.32 16.78 8.37
N GLN A 38 -16.85 16.23 7.29
CA GLN A 38 -16.34 14.99 6.68
C GLN A 38 -14.89 15.12 6.22
N LEU A 39 -14.54 16.26 5.59
CA LEU A 39 -13.17 16.53 5.16
C LEU A 39 -12.22 16.68 6.36
N TYR A 40 -12.66 17.36 7.41
CA TYR A 40 -11.89 17.50 8.65
C TYR A 40 -11.65 16.14 9.32
N ASP A 41 -12.69 15.31 9.42
CA ASP A 41 -12.61 13.97 10.02
C ASP A 41 -11.65 13.07 9.25
N TYR A 42 -11.73 13.08 7.90
CA TYR A 42 -10.80 12.36 7.04
C TYR A 42 -9.36 12.82 7.23
N TRP A 43 -9.11 14.14 7.18
CA TRP A 43 -7.79 14.72 7.39
C TRP A 43 -7.23 14.39 8.77
N HIS A 44 -8.04 14.53 9.81
CA HIS A 44 -7.63 14.22 11.19
C HIS A 44 -7.26 12.73 11.33
N ALA A 45 -8.06 11.82 10.76
CA ALA A 45 -7.76 10.40 10.80
C ALA A 45 -6.47 10.05 10.03
N SER A 46 -6.16 10.75 8.92
CA SER A 46 -4.89 10.61 8.21
C SER A 46 -3.71 11.02 9.09
N GLN A 47 -3.79 12.19 9.76
CA GLN A 47 -2.74 12.67 10.66
C GLN A 47 -2.52 11.73 11.85
N VAL A 48 -3.59 11.19 12.45
CA VAL A 48 -3.48 10.20 13.55
C VAL A 48 -2.72 8.96 13.08
N ARG A 49 -3.04 8.45 11.89
CA ARG A 49 -2.36 7.27 11.32
C ARG A 49 -0.88 7.57 11.03
N GLU A 50 -0.59 8.69 10.37
CA GLU A 50 0.79 9.08 10.02
C GLU A 50 1.65 9.22 11.27
N ASN A 51 1.18 9.94 12.28
CA ASN A 51 1.88 10.09 13.56
C ASN A 51 2.10 8.72 14.22
N TYR A 52 1.06 7.87 14.23
CA TYR A 52 1.19 6.52 14.80
C TYR A 52 2.24 5.68 14.08
N VAL A 53 2.26 5.68 12.73
CA VAL A 53 3.25 4.94 11.94
C VAL A 53 4.64 5.55 12.10
N GLU A 54 4.77 6.88 12.17
CA GLU A 54 6.05 7.57 12.38
C GLU A 54 6.64 7.22 13.76
N ASP A 55 5.84 7.31 14.83
CA ASP A 55 6.25 6.94 16.19
C ASP A 55 6.66 5.47 16.27
N LEU A 56 5.87 4.59 15.66
CA LEU A 56 6.17 3.16 15.59
C LEU A 56 7.47 2.91 14.84
N THR A 57 7.64 3.52 13.65
CA THR A 57 8.84 3.40 12.83
C THR A 57 10.08 3.86 13.61
N ALA A 58 10.00 5.01 14.27
CA ALA A 58 11.10 5.53 15.08
C ALA A 58 11.49 4.60 16.24
N ALA A 59 10.53 3.83 16.76
CA ALA A 59 10.78 2.89 17.86
C ALA A 59 11.38 1.55 17.39
N VAL A 60 10.97 1.05 16.21
CA VAL A 60 11.27 -0.33 15.80
C VAL A 60 12.22 -0.45 14.60
N VAL A 61 12.41 0.63 13.82
CA VAL A 61 13.25 0.62 12.61
C VAL A 61 14.51 1.43 12.84
N THR A 62 15.65 0.82 12.51
CA THR A 62 16.95 1.51 12.51
C THR A 62 17.63 1.33 11.14
N PRO A 63 18.42 2.31 10.66
CA PRO A 63 19.28 2.10 9.49
C PRO A 63 20.20 0.90 9.74
N ALA A 64 20.38 0.06 8.73
CA ALA A 64 21.33 -1.03 8.86
C ALA A 64 22.77 -0.47 8.83
N GLU A 65 23.53 -0.74 9.88
CA GLU A 65 24.94 -0.38 9.93
C GLU A 65 25.77 -1.36 9.11
N SER A 66 26.81 -0.86 8.43
CA SER A 66 27.78 -1.73 7.76
C SER A 66 28.54 -2.51 8.83
N THR A 67 28.34 -3.83 8.88
CA THR A 67 29.06 -4.70 9.78
C THR A 67 30.54 -4.73 9.41
N ALA A 68 31.36 -4.04 10.24
CA ALA A 68 32.76 -4.41 10.36
C ALA A 68 32.83 -5.66 11.24
N PRO A 69 33.67 -6.67 10.94
CA PRO A 69 33.86 -7.81 11.84
C PRO A 69 34.35 -7.31 13.19
N GLU A 70 33.66 -7.68 14.29
CA GLU A 70 33.95 -7.27 15.68
C GLU A 70 35.25 -7.84 16.28
N GLU A 71 36.12 -8.48 15.50
CA GLU A 71 37.39 -9.01 15.99
C GLU A 71 38.57 -8.48 15.21
N TRP A 72 38.98 -7.22 15.47
CA TRP A 72 40.38 -6.84 15.30
C TRP A 72 40.68 -5.66 16.22
N GLU A 73 41.53 -5.90 17.22
CA GLU A 73 42.12 -4.87 18.07
C GLU A 73 42.73 -3.74 17.23
N GLU A 74 42.65 -2.55 17.77
CA GLU A 74 43.11 -1.26 17.28
C GLU A 74 44.59 -1.29 16.83
N GLU A 75 44.84 -1.72 15.59
CA GLU A 75 46.07 -1.30 14.88
C GLU A 75 45.67 -0.63 13.58
N ALA A 76 46.02 0.65 13.49
CA ALA A 76 45.71 1.55 12.39
C ALA A 76 46.19 0.99 11.02
N LEU A 77 45.25 0.45 10.24
CA LEU A 77 45.46 0.15 8.83
C LEU A 77 44.54 1.03 7.99
N PRO A 78 45.01 1.54 6.84
CA PRO A 78 44.27 2.49 6.03
C PRO A 78 43.07 1.84 5.37
N ASP A 79 41.93 2.52 5.47
CA ASP A 79 40.73 2.47 4.64
C ASP A 79 40.31 1.07 4.12
N LYS A 80 39.88 0.17 5.02
CA LYS A 80 39.17 -1.04 4.60
C LYS A 80 37.73 -0.64 4.28
N GLU A 81 37.35 -0.76 3.04
CA GLU A 81 35.99 -0.64 2.58
C GLU A 81 35.07 -1.45 3.51
N LYS A 82 34.22 -0.75 4.27
CA LYS A 82 33.15 -1.35 5.05
C LYS A 82 32.20 -2.04 4.07
N LYS A 83 31.99 -3.35 4.24
CA LYS A 83 31.04 -4.10 3.42
C LYS A 83 29.65 -3.46 3.60
N PRO A 84 28.94 -3.10 2.52
CA PRO A 84 27.62 -2.51 2.64
C PRO A 84 26.68 -3.47 3.40
N PRO A 85 25.72 -2.94 4.17
CA PRO A 85 24.77 -3.76 4.89
C PRO A 85 23.98 -4.62 3.89
N LEU A 86 23.56 -5.82 4.34
CA LEU A 86 22.77 -6.75 3.50
C LEU A 86 21.35 -6.24 3.24
N THR A 87 20.82 -5.43 4.15
CA THR A 87 19.50 -4.82 4.12
C THR A 87 19.61 -3.32 4.35
N PRO A 88 18.68 -2.50 3.85
CA PRO A 88 18.72 -1.04 4.07
C PRO A 88 18.38 -0.64 5.52
N ILE A 89 17.57 -1.46 6.19
CA ILE A 89 17.07 -1.22 7.56
C ILE A 89 17.13 -2.51 8.38
N ASN A 90 17.10 -2.35 9.69
CA ASN A 90 16.82 -3.40 10.65
C ASN A 90 15.46 -3.14 11.29
N VAL A 91 14.68 -4.20 11.53
CA VAL A 91 13.36 -4.15 12.17
C VAL A 91 13.41 -4.92 13.48
N ASN A 92 13.06 -4.26 14.58
CA ASN A 92 12.98 -4.90 15.90
C ASN A 92 11.59 -5.54 16.09
N PHE A 93 11.45 -6.80 15.74
CA PHE A 93 10.19 -7.55 15.86
C PHE A 93 9.76 -7.78 17.31
N GLU A 94 10.68 -7.82 18.27
CA GLU A 94 10.33 -7.97 19.69
C GLU A 94 9.53 -6.75 20.18
N LEU A 95 10.00 -5.53 19.87
CA LEU A 95 9.26 -4.30 20.18
C LEU A 95 7.97 -4.19 19.37
N LEU A 96 7.99 -4.62 18.12
CA LEU A 96 6.85 -4.56 17.23
C LEU A 96 5.71 -5.49 17.71
N GLN A 97 6.04 -6.69 18.17
CA GLN A 97 5.07 -7.64 18.73
C GLN A 97 4.50 -7.20 20.07
N GLN A 98 5.19 -6.34 20.82
CA GLN A 98 4.61 -5.72 22.02
C GLN A 98 3.45 -4.76 21.68
N GLN A 99 3.40 -4.24 20.46
CA GLN A 99 2.27 -3.41 19.98
C GLN A 99 1.08 -4.26 19.54
N SER A 100 1.35 -5.37 18.86
CA SER A 100 0.34 -6.35 18.45
C SER A 100 0.98 -7.70 18.15
N GLU A 101 0.43 -8.77 18.71
CA GLU A 101 0.84 -10.16 18.40
C GLU A 101 0.51 -10.55 16.93
N ASP A 102 -0.40 -9.82 16.29
CA ASP A 102 -0.84 -10.06 14.92
C ASP A 102 0.19 -9.59 13.87
N VAL A 103 1.28 -8.92 14.27
CA VAL A 103 2.28 -8.45 13.31
C VAL A 103 3.10 -9.62 12.79
N VAL A 104 3.07 -9.79 11.46
CA VAL A 104 3.77 -10.86 10.73
C VAL A 104 4.91 -10.34 9.87
N GLY A 105 5.01 -9.03 9.63
CA GLY A 105 6.07 -8.50 8.80
C GLY A 105 6.17 -6.98 8.79
N TRP A 106 7.15 -6.51 8.01
CA TRP A 106 7.39 -5.10 7.71
C TRP A 106 7.70 -4.94 6.22
N LEU A 107 7.00 -4.03 5.55
CA LEU A 107 7.22 -3.71 4.15
C LEU A 107 7.94 -2.37 4.03
N TYR A 108 9.05 -2.34 3.30
CA TYR A 108 9.85 -1.15 3.08
C TYR A 108 10.24 -0.97 1.61
N GLY A 109 10.15 0.27 1.12
CA GLY A 109 10.60 0.66 -0.21
C GLY A 109 11.49 1.89 -0.13
N GLU A 110 12.78 1.74 -0.44
CA GLU A 110 13.72 2.85 -0.40
C GLU A 110 13.34 3.95 -1.39
N GLY A 111 13.28 5.19 -0.92
CA GLY A 111 12.87 6.35 -1.73
C GLY A 111 11.38 6.39 -2.07
N THR A 112 10.56 5.52 -1.48
CA THR A 112 9.11 5.48 -1.65
C THR A 112 8.41 5.75 -0.31
N PRO A 113 7.09 6.06 -0.28
CA PRO A 113 6.33 6.16 0.95
C PRO A 113 6.11 4.83 1.69
N LEU A 114 6.54 3.69 1.12
CA LEU A 114 6.32 2.36 1.71
C LEU A 114 7.25 2.11 2.89
N ASN A 115 6.73 2.23 4.10
CA ASN A 115 7.47 1.91 5.34
C ASN A 115 6.43 1.58 6.43
N TYR A 116 5.89 0.36 6.39
CA TYR A 116 4.71 -0.02 7.15
C TYR A 116 4.81 -1.41 7.77
N PRO A 117 4.25 -1.60 8.98
CA PRO A 117 4.00 -2.93 9.53
C PRO A 117 2.96 -3.67 8.68
N VAL A 118 3.07 -4.99 8.67
CA VAL A 118 2.10 -5.90 8.08
C VAL A 118 1.53 -6.79 9.17
N ALA A 119 0.22 -6.75 9.36
CA ALA A 119 -0.50 -7.59 10.31
C ALA A 119 -1.21 -8.75 9.62
N GLN A 120 -1.64 -9.76 10.37
CA GLN A 120 -2.52 -10.82 9.88
C GLN A 120 -3.58 -11.13 10.93
N ALA A 121 -4.85 -11.05 10.53
CA ALA A 121 -5.99 -11.48 11.35
C ALA A 121 -6.63 -12.73 10.72
N ASP A 122 -7.67 -13.25 11.32
CA ASP A 122 -8.43 -14.41 10.82
C ASP A 122 -9.47 -14.06 9.73
N ASN A 123 -9.50 -12.79 9.29
CA ASN A 123 -10.45 -12.30 8.27
C ASN A 123 -9.89 -11.06 7.56
N TYR A 124 -10.56 -10.62 6.46
CA TYR A 124 -10.17 -9.45 5.67
C TYR A 124 -10.58 -8.11 6.26
N ASP A 125 -11.50 -8.08 7.24
CA ASP A 125 -12.16 -6.84 7.65
C ASP A 125 -11.47 -6.16 8.84
N TYR A 126 -10.75 -6.94 9.66
CA TYR A 126 -10.23 -6.43 10.94
C TYR A 126 -9.27 -5.28 10.72
N TYR A 127 -8.17 -5.50 10.00
CA TYR A 127 -7.15 -4.47 9.74
C TYR A 127 -7.47 -3.53 8.59
N LEU A 128 -8.55 -3.80 7.85
CA LEU A 128 -9.01 -2.90 6.79
C LEU A 128 -9.30 -1.48 7.34
N ARG A 129 -9.71 -1.38 8.60
CA ARG A 129 -10.06 -0.10 9.23
C ARG A 129 -9.58 0.00 10.68
N ARG A 130 -8.48 -0.62 11.03
CA ARG A 130 -7.86 -0.53 12.36
C ARG A 130 -6.36 -0.39 12.27
N LEU A 131 -5.80 0.39 13.20
CA LEU A 131 -4.38 0.41 13.49
C LEU A 131 -4.00 -0.84 14.29
N LEU A 132 -2.69 -1.08 14.52
CA LEU A 132 -2.22 -2.24 15.28
C LEU A 132 -2.73 -2.27 16.72
N ASP A 133 -2.97 -1.11 17.32
CA ASP A 133 -3.55 -0.99 18.67
C ASP A 133 -5.06 -1.27 18.73
N GLY A 134 -5.68 -1.64 17.59
CA GLY A 134 -7.09 -1.92 17.46
C GLY A 134 -7.98 -0.69 17.31
N SER A 135 -7.45 0.52 17.39
CA SER A 135 -8.20 1.76 17.18
C SER A 135 -8.70 1.90 15.75
N TYR A 136 -9.90 2.47 15.59
CA TYR A 136 -10.49 2.69 14.28
C TYR A 136 -9.74 3.76 13.50
N ASN A 137 -9.40 3.48 12.25
CA ASN A 137 -8.84 4.43 11.31
C ASN A 137 -9.24 4.10 9.87
N TYR A 138 -9.57 5.08 9.04
CA TYR A 138 -9.99 4.89 7.65
C TYR A 138 -8.94 4.19 6.78
N GLY A 139 -7.65 4.49 7.01
CA GLY A 139 -6.56 3.89 6.24
C GLY A 139 -6.16 2.50 6.71
N GLY A 140 -6.57 2.10 7.91
CA GLY A 140 -6.24 0.81 8.49
C GLY A 140 -4.74 0.55 8.62
N THR A 141 -4.38 -0.73 8.60
CA THR A 141 -3.00 -1.25 8.57
C THR A 141 -2.84 -2.12 7.33
N LEU A 142 -1.64 -2.25 6.79
CA LEU A 142 -1.37 -3.26 5.77
C LEU A 142 -1.58 -4.64 6.38
N PHE A 143 -2.24 -5.54 5.64
CA PHE A 143 -2.52 -6.87 6.19
C PHE A 143 -2.32 -7.98 5.16
N MET A 144 -1.79 -9.09 5.67
CA MET A 144 -1.59 -10.31 4.89
C MET A 144 -2.92 -11.07 4.74
N ASP A 145 -3.09 -11.73 3.61
CA ASP A 145 -4.21 -12.66 3.41
C ASP A 145 -4.21 -13.71 4.54
N TYR A 146 -5.35 -13.87 5.21
CA TYR A 146 -5.49 -14.78 6.36
C TYR A 146 -5.25 -16.26 6.00
N ARG A 147 -5.26 -16.60 4.70
CA ARG A 147 -4.99 -17.94 4.19
C ARG A 147 -3.51 -18.20 3.99
N ASN A 148 -2.68 -17.15 3.96
CA ASN A 148 -1.26 -17.29 3.78
C ASN A 148 -0.54 -17.68 5.08
N ASP A 149 0.59 -18.35 4.92
CA ASP A 149 1.52 -18.60 6.01
C ASP A 149 2.20 -17.31 6.46
N ALA A 150 2.19 -17.06 7.77
CA ALA A 150 2.73 -15.82 8.37
C ALA A 150 4.24 -15.62 8.10
N ALA A 151 5.00 -16.70 7.89
CA ALA A 151 6.42 -16.67 7.53
C ALA A 151 6.65 -16.44 6.02
N ALA A 152 5.60 -16.14 5.24
CA ALA A 152 5.64 -16.01 3.79
C ALA A 152 6.22 -17.26 3.07
N ALA A 153 5.86 -18.44 3.56
CA ALA A 153 6.34 -19.72 3.03
C ALA A 153 5.56 -20.20 1.80
N ASP A 154 4.40 -19.62 1.53
CA ASP A 154 3.58 -19.94 0.37
C ASP A 154 4.26 -19.59 -0.97
N TRP A 155 3.76 -20.20 -2.03
CA TRP A 155 4.17 -19.81 -3.40
C TRP A 155 3.92 -18.33 -3.69
N CYS A 156 2.80 -17.77 -3.21
CA CYS A 156 2.49 -16.36 -3.35
C CYS A 156 1.84 -15.84 -2.06
N THR A 157 2.53 -14.94 -1.38
CA THR A 157 2.02 -14.22 -0.21
C THR A 157 1.36 -12.94 -0.68
N THR A 158 0.12 -12.70 -0.27
CA THR A 158 -0.63 -11.49 -0.64
C THR A 158 -0.76 -10.53 0.53
N ILE A 159 -0.40 -9.28 0.32
CA ILE A 159 -0.58 -8.17 1.25
C ILE A 159 -1.57 -7.17 0.66
N TYR A 160 -2.56 -6.79 1.43
CA TYR A 160 -3.59 -5.81 1.09
C TYR A 160 -3.35 -4.48 1.80
N GLY A 161 -3.72 -3.40 1.13
CA GLY A 161 -3.70 -2.06 1.71
C GLY A 161 -4.60 -1.09 0.96
N HIS A 162 -5.07 -0.07 1.64
CA HIS A 162 -5.86 0.99 1.01
C HIS A 162 -5.01 1.82 0.03
N SER A 163 -5.63 2.21 -1.10
CA SER A 163 -5.12 3.26 -1.97
C SER A 163 -5.59 4.61 -1.41
N MET A 164 -4.72 5.29 -0.67
CA MET A 164 -5.03 6.60 -0.12
C MET A 164 -4.67 7.69 -1.14
N GLN A 165 -5.47 8.77 -1.19
CA GLN A 165 -5.27 9.87 -2.14
C GLN A 165 -4.05 10.75 -1.82
N ASP A 166 -3.53 10.64 -0.62
CA ASP A 166 -2.32 11.30 -0.13
C ASP A 166 -1.05 10.48 -0.35
N ASP A 167 -1.11 9.46 -1.23
CA ASP A 167 -0.06 8.49 -1.56
C ASP A 167 0.43 7.62 -0.40
N THR A 168 -0.19 7.74 0.78
CA THR A 168 0.10 6.87 1.92
C THR A 168 -0.49 5.47 1.73
N MET A 169 -0.12 4.55 2.60
CA MET A 169 -0.45 3.13 2.50
C MET A 169 -0.04 2.58 1.12
N PHE A 170 -0.99 2.02 0.36
CA PHE A 170 -0.74 1.55 -1.01
C PHE A 170 -1.15 2.55 -2.11
N GLY A 171 -1.35 3.82 -1.76
CA GLY A 171 -1.58 4.89 -2.75
C GLY A 171 -0.44 4.99 -3.76
N SER A 172 0.81 5.00 -3.26
CA SER A 172 2.02 5.07 -4.09
C SER A 172 2.25 3.86 -5.01
N LEU A 173 1.58 2.71 -4.80
CA LEU A 173 1.68 1.59 -5.74
C LEU A 173 1.17 1.96 -7.13
N LEU A 174 0.23 2.92 -7.22
CA LEU A 174 -0.30 3.36 -8.51
C LEU A 174 0.74 4.09 -9.37
N ASP A 175 1.82 4.59 -8.79
CA ASP A 175 2.92 5.21 -9.54
C ASP A 175 3.71 4.19 -10.37
N TYR A 176 3.69 2.90 -9.99
CA TYR A 176 4.25 1.80 -10.79
C TYR A 176 3.50 1.56 -12.11
N LYS A 177 2.42 2.27 -12.39
CA LYS A 177 1.85 2.35 -13.75
C LYS A 177 2.78 3.07 -14.73
N LYS A 178 3.80 3.78 -14.23
CA LYS A 178 4.81 4.49 -15.00
C LYS A 178 6.12 3.71 -14.98
N GLN A 179 6.70 3.44 -16.15
CA GLN A 179 8.02 2.80 -16.29
C GLN A 179 9.10 3.53 -15.51
N THR A 180 9.11 4.86 -15.54
CA THR A 180 10.12 5.70 -14.87
C THR A 180 10.13 5.49 -13.36
N TYR A 181 8.96 5.30 -12.73
CA TYR A 181 8.90 5.03 -11.30
C TYR A 181 9.44 3.65 -10.96
N TYR A 182 9.13 2.62 -11.78
CA TYR A 182 9.74 1.31 -11.64
C TYR A 182 11.27 1.37 -11.80
N ASP A 183 11.78 2.12 -12.80
CA ASP A 183 13.23 2.23 -13.05
C ASP A 183 13.97 2.86 -11.87
N GLU A 184 13.33 3.77 -11.14
CA GLU A 184 13.85 4.40 -9.93
C GLU A 184 13.72 3.51 -8.68
N HIS A 185 12.66 2.67 -8.61
CA HIS A 185 12.32 1.85 -7.44
C HIS A 185 12.04 0.38 -7.82
N PRO A 186 13.00 -0.35 -8.43
CA PRO A 186 12.76 -1.70 -8.92
C PRO A 186 12.73 -2.78 -7.82
N VAL A 187 13.02 -2.39 -6.58
CA VAL A 187 13.18 -3.29 -5.44
C VAL A 187 12.42 -2.76 -4.24
N LEU A 188 11.68 -3.64 -3.57
CA LEU A 188 11.16 -3.45 -2.23
C LEU A 188 11.84 -4.42 -1.27
N TRP A 189 11.53 -4.29 0.01
CA TRP A 189 12.03 -5.16 1.06
C TRP A 189 10.87 -5.65 1.91
N TYR A 190 10.88 -6.92 2.23
CA TYR A 190 9.93 -7.52 3.15
C TYR A 190 10.66 -8.25 4.25
N PHE A 191 10.35 -7.91 5.47
CA PHE A 191 10.96 -8.48 6.68
C PHE A 191 9.92 -9.29 7.41
N THR A 192 10.26 -10.51 7.79
CA THR A 192 9.55 -11.32 8.78
C THR A 192 10.40 -11.42 10.03
N GLN A 193 9.87 -12.00 11.10
CA GLN A 193 10.65 -12.22 12.31
C GLN A 193 11.88 -13.11 12.06
N GLU A 194 11.81 -14.02 11.10
CA GLU A 194 12.84 -15.04 10.84
C GLU A 194 13.77 -14.66 9.68
N GLN A 195 13.28 -13.89 8.72
CA GLN A 195 13.96 -13.69 7.45
C GLN A 195 13.68 -12.34 6.83
N ALA A 196 14.74 -11.69 6.32
CA ALA A 196 14.61 -10.55 5.43
C ALA A 196 14.61 -11.01 3.96
N TYR A 197 13.78 -10.39 3.14
CA TYR A 197 13.67 -10.64 1.71
C TYR A 197 13.87 -9.38 0.91
N LYS A 198 14.72 -9.46 -0.12
CA LYS A 198 14.71 -8.53 -1.24
C LYS A 198 13.55 -8.90 -2.15
N VAL A 199 12.68 -7.96 -2.45
CA VAL A 199 11.52 -8.14 -3.33
C VAL A 199 11.86 -7.54 -4.69
N GLU A 200 12.25 -8.37 -5.64
CA GLU A 200 12.57 -7.96 -7.00
C GLU A 200 11.29 -7.87 -7.83
N LEU A 201 10.90 -6.64 -8.21
CA LEU A 201 9.61 -6.39 -8.85
C LEU A 201 9.56 -6.96 -10.27
N ILE A 202 8.53 -7.77 -10.54
CA ILE A 202 8.31 -8.49 -11.81
C ILE A 202 7.35 -7.71 -12.71
N CYS A 203 6.21 -7.28 -12.18
CA CYS A 203 5.16 -6.62 -12.96
C CYS A 203 4.16 -5.85 -12.08
N GLY A 204 3.56 -4.82 -12.67
CA GLY A 204 2.35 -4.17 -12.16
C GLY A 204 1.16 -4.55 -13.04
N TYR A 205 0.02 -4.89 -12.47
CA TYR A 205 -1.11 -5.45 -13.18
C TYR A 205 -2.44 -4.86 -12.74
N LEU A 206 -3.21 -4.37 -13.72
CA LEU A 206 -4.59 -3.93 -13.49
C LEU A 206 -5.54 -5.11 -13.58
N THR A 207 -6.36 -5.30 -12.57
CA THR A 207 -7.31 -6.41 -12.48
C THR A 207 -8.58 -6.00 -11.73
N ASN A 208 -9.38 -6.93 -11.29
CA ASN A 208 -10.56 -6.68 -10.46
C ASN A 208 -10.53 -7.55 -9.19
N ALA A 209 -11.41 -7.21 -8.23
CA ALA A 209 -11.47 -7.88 -6.94
C ALA A 209 -11.80 -9.38 -7.00
N TYR A 210 -12.37 -9.86 -8.11
CA TYR A 210 -12.78 -11.25 -8.31
C TYR A 210 -11.84 -12.02 -9.23
N SER A 211 -10.67 -11.47 -9.51
CA SER A 211 -9.70 -12.06 -10.42
C SER A 211 -9.12 -13.35 -9.86
N GLU A 212 -8.88 -14.30 -10.76
CA GLU A 212 -8.17 -15.55 -10.44
C GLU A 212 -6.72 -15.33 -9.98
N VAL A 213 -6.16 -14.11 -10.10
CA VAL A 213 -4.84 -13.76 -9.55
C VAL A 213 -4.75 -13.98 -8.03
N TYR A 214 -5.91 -13.95 -7.33
CA TYR A 214 -6.00 -14.19 -5.89
C TYR A 214 -6.19 -15.65 -5.52
N VAL A 215 -6.17 -16.55 -6.49
CA VAL A 215 -6.31 -17.99 -6.29
C VAL A 215 -5.01 -18.66 -6.68
N ALA A 216 -4.33 -19.26 -5.69
CA ALA A 216 -3.10 -19.99 -5.97
C ALA A 216 -3.39 -21.24 -6.82
N PRO A 217 -2.74 -21.40 -7.98
CA PRO A 217 -2.86 -22.62 -8.79
C PRO A 217 -2.33 -23.84 -8.04
N GLU A 218 -2.95 -25.01 -8.28
CA GLU A 218 -2.63 -26.24 -7.57
C GLU A 218 -1.24 -26.81 -7.98
N ASP A 219 -0.84 -26.60 -9.25
CA ASP A 219 0.39 -27.16 -9.80
C ASP A 219 1.35 -26.08 -10.37
N ALA A 220 2.56 -26.50 -10.68
CA ALA A 220 3.61 -25.65 -11.21
C ALA A 220 3.26 -25.06 -12.58
N GLU A 221 2.59 -25.82 -13.46
CA GLU A 221 2.20 -25.37 -14.80
C GLU A 221 1.17 -24.23 -14.70
N GLY A 222 0.18 -24.37 -13.83
CA GLY A 222 -0.81 -23.31 -13.56
C GLY A 222 -0.17 -22.06 -12.96
N ARG A 223 0.82 -22.22 -12.06
CA ARG A 223 1.57 -21.09 -11.47
C ARG A 223 2.34 -20.32 -12.53
N ASP A 224 3.07 -21.03 -13.39
CA ASP A 224 3.82 -20.43 -14.50
C ASP A 224 2.90 -19.73 -15.50
N ALA A 225 1.77 -20.37 -15.84
CA ALA A 225 0.77 -19.78 -16.74
C ALA A 225 0.16 -18.48 -16.17
N LEU A 226 -0.18 -18.48 -14.87
CA LEU A 226 -0.72 -17.30 -14.18
C LEU A 226 0.31 -16.16 -14.14
N ALA A 227 1.54 -16.46 -13.73
CA ALA A 227 2.60 -15.48 -13.65
C ALA A 227 2.96 -14.90 -15.03
N ALA A 228 3.04 -15.73 -16.07
CA ALA A 228 3.27 -15.28 -17.44
C ALA A 228 2.13 -14.38 -17.95
N ARG A 229 0.87 -14.71 -17.63
CA ARG A 229 -0.27 -13.89 -18.03
C ARG A 229 -0.25 -12.51 -17.32
N ILE A 230 0.05 -12.46 -16.03
CA ILE A 230 0.18 -11.21 -15.29
C ILE A 230 1.31 -10.38 -15.90
N LYS A 231 2.48 -10.97 -16.15
CA LYS A 231 3.63 -10.28 -16.75
C LYS A 231 3.34 -9.73 -18.15
N ASN A 232 2.62 -10.47 -18.99
CA ASN A 232 2.26 -10.04 -20.34
C ASN A 232 1.31 -8.82 -20.38
N ASN A 233 0.60 -8.54 -19.27
CA ASN A 233 -0.28 -7.40 -19.12
C ASN A 233 0.31 -6.36 -18.16
N SER A 234 1.61 -6.41 -17.90
CA SER A 234 2.29 -5.51 -16.96
C SER A 234 2.25 -4.05 -17.43
N THR A 235 2.13 -3.14 -16.47
CA THR A 235 2.20 -1.69 -16.70
C THR A 235 3.62 -1.17 -16.88
N PHE A 236 4.63 -1.98 -16.53
CA PHE A 236 6.05 -1.70 -16.77
C PHE A 236 6.80 -2.94 -17.26
N VAL A 237 7.96 -2.74 -17.83
CA VAL A 237 8.85 -3.81 -18.29
C VAL A 237 9.92 -4.06 -17.25
N SER A 238 10.02 -5.30 -16.78
CA SER A 238 11.04 -5.77 -15.85
C SER A 238 11.88 -6.88 -16.47
N GLY A 239 13.20 -6.85 -16.20
CA GLY A 239 14.12 -7.93 -16.54
C GLY A 239 14.10 -9.12 -15.56
N VAL A 240 13.35 -9.02 -14.45
CA VAL A 240 13.28 -10.09 -13.45
C VAL A 240 12.58 -11.32 -14.01
N THR A 241 13.22 -12.47 -13.81
CA THR A 241 12.67 -13.78 -14.12
C THR A 241 12.36 -14.54 -12.83
N TRP A 242 11.39 -15.45 -12.91
CA TRP A 242 11.10 -16.39 -11.83
C TRP A 242 11.15 -17.81 -12.36
N GLU A 243 11.28 -18.75 -11.43
CA GLU A 243 11.24 -20.19 -11.68
C GLU A 243 10.04 -20.78 -10.93
N ALA A 244 9.66 -22.01 -11.25
CA ALA A 244 8.47 -22.66 -10.69
C ALA A 244 8.49 -22.78 -9.16
N ASP A 245 9.68 -22.81 -8.55
CA ASP A 245 9.91 -22.84 -7.11
C ASP A 245 10.10 -21.45 -6.46
N SER A 246 10.12 -20.38 -7.27
CA SER A 246 10.24 -19.03 -6.76
C SER A 246 9.03 -18.67 -5.91
N ARG A 247 9.29 -18.09 -4.73
CA ARG A 247 8.24 -17.49 -3.89
C ARG A 247 7.98 -16.07 -4.34
N LEU A 248 6.71 -15.68 -4.34
CA LEU A 248 6.25 -14.39 -4.82
C LEU A 248 5.59 -13.60 -3.68
N LEU A 249 5.72 -12.27 -3.75
CA LEU A 249 4.95 -11.33 -2.95
C LEU A 249 4.03 -10.55 -3.86
N MET A 250 2.76 -10.52 -3.52
CA MET A 250 1.73 -9.75 -4.22
C MET A 250 1.21 -8.64 -3.31
N LEU A 251 1.37 -7.39 -3.73
CA LEU A 251 0.79 -6.23 -3.06
C LEU A 251 -0.46 -5.81 -3.83
N SER A 252 -1.62 -5.75 -3.15
CA SER A 252 -2.90 -5.49 -3.79
C SER A 252 -3.60 -4.29 -3.18
N THR A 253 -4.04 -3.36 -4.04
CA THR A 253 -4.78 -2.17 -3.62
C THR A 253 -5.92 -1.83 -4.56
N CYS A 254 -6.85 -0.98 -4.11
CA CYS A 254 -7.89 -0.44 -4.98
C CYS A 254 -7.27 0.45 -6.07
N SER A 255 -7.91 0.43 -7.21
CA SER A 255 -7.61 1.28 -8.37
C SER A 255 -8.91 1.91 -8.83
N TYR A 256 -8.85 3.05 -9.52
CA TYR A 256 -10.03 3.88 -9.74
C TYR A 256 -10.50 3.91 -11.22
N GLU A 257 -10.01 2.97 -12.06
CA GLU A 257 -10.36 2.90 -13.48
C GLU A 257 -11.82 2.45 -13.70
N THR A 258 -12.26 1.50 -12.89
CA THR A 258 -13.65 0.99 -12.88
C THR A 258 -14.05 0.60 -11.46
N ASP A 259 -15.35 0.33 -11.24
CA ASP A 259 -15.83 -0.28 -10.00
C ASP A 259 -15.10 -1.62 -9.77
N ASP A 260 -14.70 -1.87 -8.54
CA ASP A 260 -13.95 -3.07 -8.14
C ASP A 260 -12.55 -3.25 -8.77
N SER A 261 -12.01 -2.23 -9.45
CA SER A 261 -10.64 -2.27 -9.98
C SER A 261 -9.61 -2.45 -8.88
N ARG A 262 -8.60 -3.25 -9.17
CA ARG A 262 -7.43 -3.46 -8.31
C ARG A 262 -6.15 -3.25 -9.11
N TYR A 263 -5.16 -2.69 -8.43
CA TYR A 263 -3.78 -2.70 -8.92
C TYR A 263 -2.98 -3.68 -8.08
N VAL A 264 -2.28 -4.58 -8.76
CA VAL A 264 -1.43 -5.59 -8.14
C VAL A 264 0.01 -5.33 -8.55
N LEU A 265 0.90 -5.31 -7.57
CA LEU A 265 2.35 -5.28 -7.79
C LEU A 265 2.92 -6.62 -7.36
N LEU A 266 3.55 -7.34 -8.29
CA LEU A 266 4.11 -8.66 -8.05
C LEU A 266 5.63 -8.61 -8.05
N GLY A 267 6.25 -9.21 -7.04
CA GLY A 267 7.69 -9.32 -6.90
C GLY A 267 8.14 -10.71 -6.48
N LYS A 268 9.38 -11.07 -6.83
CA LYS A 268 10.06 -12.29 -6.39
C LYS A 268 10.67 -12.08 -5.02
N LEU A 269 10.37 -12.96 -4.07
CA LEU A 269 10.99 -12.97 -2.75
C LEU A 269 12.37 -13.68 -2.85
N VAL A 270 13.43 -12.90 -2.68
CA VAL A 270 14.81 -13.39 -2.63
C VAL A 270 15.29 -13.31 -1.18
N PRO A 271 15.52 -14.45 -0.48
CA PRO A 271 15.97 -14.40 0.90
C PRO A 271 17.38 -13.79 0.98
N VAL A 272 17.54 -12.89 1.95
CA VAL A 272 18.83 -12.28 2.24
C VAL A 272 19.62 -13.24 3.11
N THR A 273 20.65 -13.85 2.55
CA THR A 273 21.57 -14.75 3.26
C THR A 273 22.96 -14.15 3.28
N GLU A 274 23.64 -14.21 4.42
CA GLU A 274 25.09 -13.99 4.39
C GLU A 274 25.72 -15.07 3.51
N LYS A 275 26.38 -14.67 2.44
CA LYS A 275 27.27 -15.60 1.78
C LYS A 275 28.43 -15.86 2.73
N ILE A 276 28.41 -17.01 3.40
CA ILE A 276 29.61 -17.57 4.04
C ILE A 276 30.60 -17.74 2.87
N ALA A 277 31.64 -16.91 2.86
CA ALA A 277 32.72 -17.07 1.90
C ALA A 277 33.40 -18.41 2.24
N GLU A 278 33.28 -19.39 1.32
CA GLU A 278 34.08 -20.63 1.35
C GLU A 278 35.55 -20.32 1.05
#